data_4474902d463e2a9e9436c9a115731cd1
#
_entry.id   4474902d463e2a9e9436c9a115731cd1
#
_cell.length_a   1.000
_cell.length_b   1.000
_cell.length_c   1.000
_cell.angle_alpha   90.00
_cell.angle_beta   90.00
_cell.angle_gamma   90.00
#
_symmetry.space_group_name_H-M   'P 1'
#
loop_
_entity.id
_entity.type
_entity.pdbx_description
1 polymer ?
#
loop_
_entity_poly.entity_id
_entity_poly.type
_entity_poly.pdbx_seq_one_letter_code
_entity_poly.pdbx_strand_id
1 'polypeptide(L)'
;MNELAKYIDFGQGVANPGYIWNIKDVMKRAEAGEKLTIGFIGGSITQGSLSSTPQKCYAYLVYEWWVRTFPQAEFKYVNAGIGGTTSQFGVARAQDDLLDTEPDFVIAEFSVNDESTGHFEETYEGLVRKILSSKSHPALMLVHNVCYNNGASAELVHSRIARHYNIPSVSMQSTLYKALLNCRFDNRRITPDDLHPNDCGHELVSMVITKRLEQIKNTVKAEYETAKSQRAAAQPDAGAAALLPEPLTANAYEDSVRYQNYNSTPNSHVFIHPYAVPYRCLYSRN
;
A
#
# COMPACT_ATOMS: atom_id res chain seq x y z
N MET A 1 -4.98 18.86 15.27
CA MET A 1 -4.05 17.77 15.68
C MET A 1 -4.87 16.74 16.41
N ASN A 2 -4.78 15.48 16.03
CA ASN A 2 -5.56 14.40 16.63
C ASN A 2 -5.19 14.22 18.12
N GLU A 3 -6.16 14.38 19.01
CA GLU A 3 -5.90 14.31 20.47
C GLU A 3 -5.48 12.90 20.94
N LEU A 4 -5.80 11.85 20.17
CA LEU A 4 -5.38 10.48 20.47
C LEU A 4 -3.93 10.19 20.09
N ALA A 5 -3.32 11.02 19.24
CA ALA A 5 -1.93 10.83 18.78
C ALA A 5 -0.93 10.74 19.94
N LYS A 6 -1.22 11.42 21.06
CA LYS A 6 -0.36 11.36 22.29
C LYS A 6 -0.27 9.97 22.94
N TYR A 7 -1.20 9.07 22.60
CA TYR A 7 -1.24 7.70 23.12
C TYR A 7 -0.58 6.68 22.19
N ILE A 8 -0.18 7.10 20.98
CA ILE A 8 0.38 6.25 19.93
C ILE A 8 1.90 6.40 19.92
N ASP A 9 2.60 5.28 20.07
CA ASP A 9 4.05 5.24 19.82
C ASP A 9 4.29 4.99 18.31
N PHE A 10 4.37 6.06 17.55
CA PHE A 10 4.62 6.00 16.11
C PHE A 10 5.99 5.40 15.76
N GLY A 11 6.95 5.37 16.70
CA GLY A 11 8.26 4.73 16.52
C GLY A 11 8.13 3.21 16.31
N GLN A 12 7.10 2.60 16.87
CA GLN A 12 6.80 1.18 16.70
C GLN A 12 6.13 0.84 15.37
N GLY A 13 5.78 1.84 14.56
CA GLY A 13 5.02 1.65 13.32
C GLY A 13 5.79 1.02 12.17
N VAL A 14 7.12 0.88 12.26
CA VAL A 14 7.94 0.29 11.20
C VAL A 14 7.88 -1.24 11.29
N ALA A 15 7.13 -1.89 10.41
CA ALA A 15 7.06 -3.36 10.32
C ALA A 15 8.25 -3.94 9.53
N ASN A 16 8.66 -3.27 8.46
CA ASN A 16 9.88 -3.57 7.73
C ASN A 16 10.60 -2.25 7.36
N PRO A 17 11.86 -2.05 7.74
CA PRO A 17 12.60 -0.84 7.36
C PRO A 17 12.79 -0.72 5.85
N GLY A 18 13.00 -1.83 5.15
CA GLY A 18 13.10 -1.96 3.71
C GLY A 18 14.17 -1.06 3.06
N TYR A 19 14.24 -1.11 1.73
CA TYR A 19 15.08 -0.24 0.92
C TYR A 19 14.38 1.10 0.66
N ILE A 20 14.78 2.13 1.39
CA ILE A 20 14.10 3.44 1.42
C ILE A 20 14.50 4.38 0.27
N TRP A 21 15.54 4.03 -0.50
CA TRP A 21 16.16 4.97 -1.42
C TRP A 21 15.32 5.27 -2.66
N ASN A 22 14.44 4.35 -3.06
CA ASN A 22 13.46 4.63 -4.11
C ASN A 22 12.49 5.74 -3.68
N ILE A 23 11.99 5.68 -2.43
CA ILE A 23 11.13 6.74 -1.86
C ILE A 23 11.94 8.05 -1.74
N LYS A 24 13.20 7.95 -1.34
CA LYS A 24 14.09 9.12 -1.24
C LYS A 24 14.33 9.77 -2.59
N ASP A 25 14.47 8.99 -3.67
CA ASP A 25 14.59 9.52 -5.02
C ASP A 25 13.33 10.25 -5.49
N VAL A 26 12.12 9.72 -5.18
CA VAL A 26 10.86 10.43 -5.41
C VAL A 26 10.82 11.75 -4.65
N MET A 27 11.27 11.77 -3.38
CA MET A 27 11.36 13.02 -2.59
C MET A 27 12.32 14.03 -3.20
N LYS A 28 13.47 13.61 -3.73
CA LYS A 28 14.42 14.50 -4.43
C LYS A 28 13.81 15.09 -5.70
N ARG A 29 13.08 14.31 -6.45
CA ARG A 29 12.37 14.78 -7.64
C ARG A 29 11.28 15.78 -7.26
N ALA A 30 10.58 15.55 -6.13
CA ALA A 30 9.65 16.52 -5.56
C ALA A 30 10.35 17.81 -5.12
N GLU A 31 11.53 17.73 -4.47
CA GLU A 31 12.36 18.89 -4.13
C GLU A 31 12.83 19.66 -5.39
N ALA A 32 12.98 19.00 -6.52
CA ALA A 32 13.31 19.62 -7.81
C ALA A 32 12.10 20.24 -8.53
N GLY A 33 10.89 20.10 -8.01
CA GLY A 33 9.67 20.69 -8.59
C GLY A 33 9.06 19.88 -9.73
N GLU A 34 9.34 18.57 -9.81
CA GLU A 34 8.77 17.72 -10.85
C GLU A 34 7.26 17.46 -10.65
N LYS A 35 6.62 16.97 -11.73
CA LYS A 35 5.25 16.46 -11.69
C LYS A 35 5.29 14.98 -11.31
N LEU A 36 4.61 14.63 -10.22
CA LEU A 36 4.67 13.30 -9.65
C LEU A 36 3.26 12.74 -9.38
N THR A 37 3.08 11.44 -9.57
CA THR A 37 1.82 10.75 -9.28
C THR A 37 1.97 9.90 -8.03
N ILE A 38 1.10 10.16 -7.04
CA ILE A 38 1.01 9.41 -5.79
C ILE A 38 -0.20 8.48 -5.87
N GLY A 39 0.04 7.18 -5.89
CA GLY A 39 -0.94 6.15 -6.09
C GLY A 39 -1.24 5.31 -4.86
N PHE A 40 -2.48 4.86 -4.73
CA PHE A 40 -2.94 3.98 -3.66
C PHE A 40 -3.75 2.84 -4.25
N ILE A 41 -3.52 1.61 -3.80
CA ILE A 41 -4.32 0.44 -4.15
C ILE A 41 -4.64 -0.37 -2.90
N GLY A 42 -5.90 -0.78 -2.75
CA GLY A 42 -6.32 -1.49 -1.55
C GLY A 42 -7.81 -1.80 -1.51
N GLY A 43 -8.28 -2.18 -0.34
CA GLY A 43 -9.67 -2.48 -0.03
C GLY A 43 -10.49 -1.25 0.37
N SER A 44 -11.51 -1.48 1.22
CA SER A 44 -12.45 -0.47 1.70
C SER A 44 -11.77 0.64 2.52
N ILE A 45 -10.74 0.32 3.31
CA ILE A 45 -10.02 1.32 4.10
C ILE A 45 -9.28 2.29 3.17
N THR A 46 -8.67 1.78 2.11
CA THR A 46 -8.01 2.61 1.08
C THR A 46 -9.02 3.43 0.27
N GLN A 47 -10.19 2.85 -0.05
CA GLN A 47 -11.29 3.58 -0.68
C GLN A 47 -11.77 4.77 0.17
N GLY A 48 -11.67 4.67 1.49
CA GLY A 48 -12.08 5.69 2.44
C GLY A 48 -13.43 5.41 3.11
N SER A 49 -13.82 4.14 3.23
CA SER A 49 -15.04 3.75 3.95
C SER A 49 -15.06 4.35 5.35
N LEU A 50 -16.21 4.93 5.73
CA LEU A 50 -16.50 5.65 6.98
C LEU A 50 -15.69 6.92 7.23
N SER A 51 -14.90 7.42 6.27
CA SER A 51 -14.49 8.82 6.26
C SER A 51 -15.71 9.69 5.88
N SER A 52 -15.90 10.82 6.58
CA SER A 52 -17.07 11.70 6.32
C SER A 52 -16.99 12.41 4.96
N THR A 53 -15.78 12.55 4.41
CA THR A 53 -15.52 13.04 3.05
C THR A 53 -14.30 12.32 2.47
N PRO A 54 -14.15 12.24 1.14
CA PRO A 54 -12.96 11.64 0.50
C PRO A 54 -11.63 12.26 0.98
N GLN A 55 -11.63 13.56 1.33
CA GLN A 55 -10.46 14.31 1.80
C GLN A 55 -10.02 13.91 3.21
N LYS A 56 -10.85 13.20 3.97
CA LYS A 56 -10.52 12.70 5.31
C LYS A 56 -10.08 11.24 5.32
N CYS A 57 -10.09 10.57 4.16
CA CYS A 57 -9.49 9.26 4.00
C CYS A 57 -7.98 9.32 4.21
N TYR A 58 -7.40 8.28 4.82
CA TYR A 58 -5.96 8.24 5.08
C TYR A 58 -5.12 8.44 3.82
N ALA A 59 -5.57 7.89 2.69
CA ALA A 59 -4.87 7.98 1.42
C ALA A 59 -4.77 9.45 0.97
N TYR A 60 -5.87 10.22 1.06
CA TYR A 60 -5.84 11.63 0.73
C TYR A 60 -4.99 12.44 1.72
N LEU A 61 -5.04 12.12 3.03
CA LEU A 61 -4.24 12.80 4.04
C LEU A 61 -2.72 12.54 3.85
N VAL A 62 -2.35 11.35 3.38
CA VAL A 62 -0.94 11.06 2.99
C VAL A 62 -0.56 11.83 1.73
N TYR A 63 -1.44 11.90 0.72
CA TYR A 63 -1.23 12.73 -0.46
C TYR A 63 -1.06 14.21 -0.08
N GLU A 64 -1.90 14.76 0.80
CA GLU A 64 -1.74 16.14 1.31
C GLU A 64 -0.40 16.35 2.02
N TRP A 65 0.12 15.32 2.71
CA TRP A 65 1.44 15.42 3.31
C TRP A 65 2.52 15.66 2.25
N TRP A 66 2.46 14.97 1.09
CA TRP A 66 3.36 15.23 -0.04
C TRP A 66 3.24 16.65 -0.56
N VAL A 67 2.02 17.12 -0.81
CA VAL A 67 1.75 18.49 -1.30
C VAL A 67 2.29 19.55 -0.33
N ARG A 68 2.05 19.37 0.97
CA ARG A 68 2.52 20.35 1.98
C ARG A 68 4.03 20.28 2.21
N THR A 69 4.62 19.11 2.07
CA THR A 69 6.06 18.89 2.33
C THR A 69 6.92 19.40 1.18
N PHE A 70 6.42 19.31 -0.05
CA PHE A 70 7.13 19.69 -1.28
C PHE A 70 6.28 20.65 -2.12
N PRO A 71 6.06 21.89 -1.64
CA PRO A 71 5.12 22.83 -2.28
C PRO A 71 5.55 23.32 -3.66
N GLN A 72 6.78 23.04 -4.08
CA GLN A 72 7.31 23.37 -5.40
C GLN A 72 6.97 22.30 -6.46
N ALA A 73 6.56 21.10 -6.06
CA ALA A 73 6.19 20.02 -6.96
C ALA A 73 4.69 20.06 -7.29
N GLU A 74 4.34 19.50 -8.45
CA GLU A 74 2.95 19.28 -8.84
C GLU A 74 2.59 17.81 -8.62
N PHE A 75 1.54 17.54 -7.83
CA PHE A 75 1.17 16.17 -7.50
C PHE A 75 -0.19 15.78 -8.09
N LYS A 76 -0.24 14.57 -8.69
CA LYS A 76 -1.48 13.89 -9.06
C LYS A 76 -1.83 12.84 -8.01
N TYR A 77 -3.07 12.83 -7.57
CA TYR A 77 -3.62 11.82 -6.65
C TYR A 77 -4.37 10.74 -7.43
N VAL A 78 -4.06 9.47 -7.16
CA VAL A 78 -4.79 8.32 -7.70
C VAL A 78 -5.13 7.36 -6.57
N ASN A 79 -6.43 7.13 -6.35
CA ASN A 79 -6.89 6.17 -5.34
C ASN A 79 -7.67 5.04 -6.03
N ALA A 80 -7.04 3.89 -6.12
CA ALA A 80 -7.58 2.64 -6.63
C ALA A 80 -8.06 1.71 -5.49
N GLY A 81 -8.61 2.25 -4.40
CA GLY A 81 -9.27 1.49 -3.35
C GLY A 81 -10.66 1.04 -3.78
N ILE A 82 -10.99 -0.25 -3.61
CA ILE A 82 -12.32 -0.82 -3.87
C ILE A 82 -12.75 -1.68 -2.68
N GLY A 83 -13.86 -1.32 -2.05
CA GLY A 83 -14.39 -1.99 -0.87
C GLY A 83 -14.70 -3.47 -1.09
N GLY A 84 -14.42 -4.31 -0.07
CA GLY A 84 -14.72 -5.75 -0.10
C GLY A 84 -13.84 -6.56 -1.07
N THR A 85 -12.70 -6.01 -1.51
CA THR A 85 -11.79 -6.71 -2.44
C THR A 85 -10.49 -7.13 -1.76
N THR A 86 -9.94 -8.26 -2.19
CA THR A 86 -8.67 -8.84 -1.75
C THR A 86 -7.54 -8.53 -2.73
N SER A 87 -6.31 -8.90 -2.36
CA SER A 87 -5.15 -8.79 -3.25
C SER A 87 -5.31 -9.61 -4.54
N GLN A 88 -6.09 -10.68 -4.52
CA GLN A 88 -6.41 -11.47 -5.73
C GLN A 88 -7.11 -10.62 -6.80
N PHE A 89 -8.10 -9.82 -6.42
CA PHE A 89 -8.72 -8.87 -7.34
C PHE A 89 -7.81 -7.65 -7.56
N GLY A 90 -7.05 -7.27 -6.55
CA GLY A 90 -6.06 -6.20 -6.62
C GLY A 90 -5.07 -6.39 -7.76
N VAL A 91 -4.44 -7.57 -7.86
CA VAL A 91 -3.46 -7.88 -8.92
C VAL A 91 -4.07 -7.86 -10.32
N ALA A 92 -5.32 -8.34 -10.46
CA ALA A 92 -6.01 -8.39 -11.75
C ALA A 92 -6.39 -7.02 -12.30
N ARG A 93 -6.65 -6.03 -11.42
CA ARG A 93 -7.08 -4.67 -11.78
C ARG A 93 -5.99 -3.60 -11.69
N ALA A 94 -4.83 -3.95 -11.12
CA ALA A 94 -3.77 -2.98 -10.84
C ALA A 94 -3.34 -2.19 -12.08
N GLN A 95 -3.26 -2.86 -13.24
CA GLN A 95 -2.86 -2.20 -14.49
C GLN A 95 -3.82 -1.06 -14.85
N ASP A 96 -5.10 -1.37 -15.03
CA ASP A 96 -6.12 -0.42 -15.49
C ASP A 96 -6.40 0.69 -14.45
N ASP A 97 -6.49 0.30 -13.16
CA ASP A 97 -6.97 1.20 -12.11
C ASP A 97 -5.85 2.11 -11.56
N LEU A 98 -4.58 1.72 -11.71
CA LEU A 98 -3.45 2.43 -11.12
C LEU A 98 -2.25 2.57 -12.05
N LEU A 99 -1.71 1.47 -12.61
CA LEU A 99 -0.37 1.48 -13.23
C LEU A 99 -0.34 2.20 -14.57
N ASP A 100 -1.47 2.27 -15.31
CA ASP A 100 -1.61 3.07 -16.52
C ASP A 100 -1.48 4.59 -16.25
N THR A 101 -1.58 5.01 -14.99
CA THR A 101 -1.30 6.41 -14.60
C THR A 101 0.18 6.70 -14.40
N GLU A 102 1.05 5.71 -14.58
CA GLU A 102 2.50 5.78 -14.39
C GLU A 102 2.88 6.39 -13.02
N PRO A 103 2.45 5.78 -11.88
CA PRO A 103 2.70 6.36 -10.56
C PRO A 103 4.20 6.38 -10.23
N ASP A 104 4.66 7.41 -9.48
CA ASP A 104 6.02 7.53 -8.97
C ASP A 104 6.17 6.89 -7.58
N PHE A 105 5.11 6.96 -6.79
CA PHE A 105 5.04 6.34 -5.46
C PHE A 105 3.70 5.65 -5.27
N VAL A 106 3.73 4.43 -4.77
CA VAL A 106 2.53 3.61 -4.51
C VAL A 106 2.48 3.15 -3.07
N ILE A 107 1.28 3.19 -2.48
CA ILE A 107 0.94 2.50 -1.24
C ILE A 107 -0.03 1.36 -1.57
N ALA A 108 0.29 0.13 -1.12
CA ALA A 108 -0.57 -1.05 -1.26
C ALA A 108 -1.03 -1.55 0.12
N GLU A 109 -2.38 -1.82 0.26
CA GLU A 109 -3.01 -2.23 1.50
C GLU A 109 -4.16 -3.21 1.24
N PHE A 110 -4.03 -4.45 1.72
CA PHE A 110 -5.07 -5.49 1.66
C PHE A 110 -5.13 -6.34 2.93
N SER A 111 -4.43 -5.95 3.98
CA SER A 111 -4.14 -6.80 5.14
C SER A 111 -5.35 -7.19 5.99
N VAL A 112 -6.46 -6.46 5.90
CA VAL A 112 -7.72 -6.80 6.58
C VAL A 112 -8.72 -7.55 5.69
N ASN A 113 -8.44 -7.61 4.39
CA ASN A 113 -9.27 -8.31 3.41
C ASN A 113 -8.69 -9.69 3.05
N ASP A 114 -7.38 -9.81 3.06
CA ASP A 114 -6.65 -11.05 2.86
C ASP A 114 -6.58 -11.85 4.18
N GLU A 115 -6.47 -13.17 4.06
CA GLU A 115 -6.18 -14.06 5.18
C GLU A 115 -4.70 -14.44 5.22
N SER A 116 -4.19 -14.84 6.39
CA SER A 116 -2.81 -15.31 6.54
C SER A 116 -2.63 -16.74 5.99
N THR A 117 -2.83 -16.92 4.68
CA THR A 117 -2.74 -18.19 3.96
C THR A 117 -1.73 -18.11 2.82
N GLY A 118 -1.27 -19.27 2.33
CA GLY A 118 -0.38 -19.33 1.17
C GLY A 118 -1.00 -18.76 -0.11
N HIS A 119 -2.33 -18.87 -0.26
CA HIS A 119 -3.04 -18.28 -1.39
C HIS A 119 -2.90 -16.74 -1.40
N PHE A 120 -3.15 -16.08 -0.26
CA PHE A 120 -3.04 -14.63 -0.19
C PHE A 120 -1.58 -14.15 -0.12
N GLU A 121 -0.65 -14.97 0.35
CA GLU A 121 0.78 -14.69 0.16
C GLU A 121 1.13 -14.60 -1.32
N GLU A 122 0.65 -15.55 -2.13
CA GLU A 122 0.94 -15.60 -3.57
C GLU A 122 0.24 -14.49 -4.35
N THR A 123 -1.05 -14.22 -4.09
CA THR A 123 -1.76 -13.14 -4.79
C THR A 123 -1.20 -11.76 -4.45
N TYR A 124 -0.79 -11.56 -3.18
CA TYR A 124 -0.17 -10.31 -2.75
C TYR A 124 1.25 -10.15 -3.34
N GLU A 125 2.01 -11.24 -3.42
CA GLU A 125 3.29 -11.24 -4.12
C GLU A 125 3.12 -10.85 -5.59
N GLY A 126 2.16 -11.46 -6.30
CA GLY A 126 1.86 -11.14 -7.69
C GLY A 126 1.54 -9.65 -7.88
N LEU A 127 0.76 -9.05 -6.96
CA LEU A 127 0.47 -7.62 -6.97
C LEU A 127 1.75 -6.78 -6.77
N VAL A 128 2.56 -7.12 -5.78
CA VAL A 128 3.82 -6.43 -5.48
C VAL A 128 4.77 -6.47 -6.67
N ARG A 129 4.96 -7.64 -7.26
CA ARG A 129 5.82 -7.83 -8.44
C ARG A 129 5.31 -7.01 -9.63
N LYS A 130 3.99 -7.06 -9.90
CA LYS A 130 3.36 -6.30 -10.97
C LYS A 130 3.56 -4.78 -10.82
N ILE A 131 3.47 -4.25 -9.58
CA ILE A 131 3.76 -2.85 -9.30
C ILE A 131 5.22 -2.54 -9.57
N LEU A 132 6.16 -3.34 -9.02
CA LEU A 132 7.59 -3.10 -9.12
C LEU A 132 8.12 -3.24 -10.56
N SER A 133 7.55 -4.15 -11.38
CA SER A 133 7.91 -4.38 -12.78
C SER A 133 7.18 -3.45 -13.76
N SER A 134 6.23 -2.63 -13.28
CA SER A 134 5.49 -1.71 -14.15
C SER A 134 6.41 -0.67 -14.80
N LYS A 135 5.95 -0.06 -15.89
CA LYS A 135 6.73 0.86 -16.73
C LYS A 135 7.37 2.02 -15.95
N SER A 136 6.69 2.56 -14.96
CA SER A 136 7.20 3.68 -14.14
C SER A 136 8.16 3.23 -13.03
N HIS A 137 8.25 1.92 -12.73
CA HIS A 137 9.04 1.38 -11.61
C HIS A 137 8.86 2.18 -10.31
N PRO A 138 7.64 2.33 -9.80
CA PRO A 138 7.35 3.22 -8.70
C PRO A 138 8.07 2.80 -7.41
N ALA A 139 8.39 3.78 -6.57
CA ALA A 139 8.69 3.47 -5.18
C ALA A 139 7.44 2.90 -4.51
N LEU A 140 7.59 1.86 -3.67
CA LEU A 140 6.49 1.15 -3.03
C LEU A 140 6.63 1.16 -1.52
N MET A 141 5.52 1.36 -0.81
CA MET A 141 5.38 1.14 0.63
C MET A 141 4.15 0.27 0.90
N LEU A 142 4.29 -0.74 1.77
CA LEU A 142 3.17 -1.59 2.19
C LEU A 142 2.59 -1.07 3.51
N VAL A 143 1.28 -1.14 3.64
CA VAL A 143 0.55 -0.75 4.85
C VAL A 143 -0.22 -1.95 5.37
N HIS A 144 -0.05 -2.24 6.66
CA HIS A 144 -0.74 -3.32 7.34
C HIS A 144 -1.75 -2.73 8.34
N ASN A 145 -3.03 -2.73 7.93
CA ASN A 145 -4.15 -2.45 8.81
C ASN A 145 -4.52 -3.70 9.63
N VAL A 146 -5.44 -3.53 10.57
CA VAL A 146 -5.83 -4.55 11.53
C VAL A 146 -7.32 -4.41 11.86
N CYS A 147 -8.00 -5.52 12.15
CA CYS A 147 -9.32 -5.49 12.75
C CYS A 147 -9.17 -5.13 14.24
N TYR A 148 -9.83 -4.06 14.67
CA TYR A 148 -9.61 -3.47 15.99
C TYR A 148 -10.28 -4.21 17.15
N ASN A 149 -11.17 -5.19 16.87
CA ASN A 149 -11.79 -6.02 17.93
C ASN A 149 -10.95 -7.24 18.31
N ASN A 150 -10.15 -7.79 17.38
CA ASN A 150 -9.49 -9.08 17.57
C ASN A 150 -8.04 -9.14 17.09
N GLY A 151 -7.54 -8.06 16.45
CA GLY A 151 -6.18 -8.03 15.92
C GLY A 151 -5.98 -8.82 14.62
N ALA A 152 -7.06 -9.28 13.95
CA ALA A 152 -6.94 -10.04 12.71
C ALA A 152 -6.33 -9.17 11.60
N SER A 153 -5.35 -9.74 10.90
CA SER A 153 -4.63 -9.11 9.80
C SER A 153 -3.82 -10.16 9.04
N ALA A 154 -3.64 -9.98 7.75
CA ALA A 154 -2.70 -10.76 6.94
C ALA A 154 -1.25 -10.22 7.03
N GLU A 155 -0.95 -9.34 7.99
CA GLU A 155 0.39 -8.75 8.17
C GLU A 155 1.51 -9.80 8.18
N LEU A 156 1.25 -10.99 8.73
CA LEU A 156 2.26 -12.06 8.80
C LEU A 156 2.78 -12.45 7.42
N VAL A 157 1.88 -12.76 6.50
CA VAL A 157 2.24 -13.20 5.13
C VAL A 157 2.69 -12.01 4.28
N HIS A 158 2.04 -10.85 4.38
CA HIS A 158 2.45 -9.62 3.67
C HIS A 158 3.85 -9.14 4.10
N SER A 159 4.21 -9.30 5.39
CA SER A 159 5.55 -8.94 5.89
C SER A 159 6.64 -9.87 5.37
N ARG A 160 6.33 -11.14 5.01
CA ARG A 160 7.30 -12.03 4.35
C ARG A 160 7.62 -11.49 2.95
N ILE A 161 6.61 -11.04 2.21
CA ILE A 161 6.78 -10.40 0.91
C ILE A 161 7.57 -9.08 1.07
N ALA A 162 7.21 -8.24 2.05
CA ALA A 162 7.93 -7.00 2.33
C ALA A 162 9.43 -7.24 2.57
N ARG A 163 9.78 -8.26 3.35
CA ARG A 163 11.19 -8.62 3.62
C ARG A 163 11.89 -9.18 2.39
N HIS A 164 11.22 -10.07 1.64
CA HIS A 164 11.81 -10.71 0.45
C HIS A 164 12.19 -9.67 -0.62
N TYR A 165 11.30 -8.72 -0.88
CA TYR A 165 11.53 -7.65 -1.87
C TYR A 165 12.16 -6.39 -1.26
N ASN A 166 12.53 -6.44 0.02
CA ASN A 166 13.15 -5.33 0.74
C ASN A 166 12.32 -4.03 0.66
N ILE A 167 10.99 -4.13 0.80
CA ILE A 167 10.04 -3.03 0.68
C ILE A 167 9.74 -2.45 2.06
N PRO A 168 9.82 -1.11 2.25
CA PRO A 168 9.39 -0.47 3.49
C PRO A 168 7.91 -0.76 3.79
N SER A 169 7.61 -1.10 5.05
CA SER A 169 6.22 -1.29 5.45
C SER A 169 5.94 -0.74 6.86
N VAL A 170 4.66 -0.42 7.09
CA VAL A 170 4.16 0.11 8.37
C VAL A 170 2.99 -0.71 8.88
N SER A 171 2.85 -0.78 10.22
CA SER A 171 1.87 -1.62 10.92
C SER A 171 0.98 -0.81 11.86
N MET A 172 -0.33 -0.98 11.69
CA MET A 172 -1.33 -0.47 12.65
C MET A 172 -1.45 -1.40 13.86
N GLN A 173 -1.05 -2.66 13.74
CA GLN A 173 -1.06 -3.61 14.83
C GLN A 173 -0.06 -3.21 15.93
N SER A 174 1.15 -2.81 15.56
CA SER A 174 2.20 -2.40 16.48
C SER A 174 2.01 -0.97 17.04
N THR A 175 1.08 -0.20 16.51
CA THR A 175 0.79 1.19 16.88
C THR A 175 -0.61 1.35 17.46
N LEU A 176 -1.61 1.58 16.63
CA LEU A 176 -3.00 1.86 17.03
C LEU A 176 -3.59 0.72 17.86
N TYR A 177 -3.49 -0.51 17.35
CA TYR A 177 -4.05 -1.67 18.06
C TYR A 177 -3.34 -1.94 19.38
N LYS A 178 -2.01 -1.78 19.43
CA LYS A 178 -1.25 -1.86 20.69
C LYS A 178 -1.70 -0.83 21.73
N ALA A 179 -2.03 0.39 21.28
CA ALA A 179 -2.57 1.41 22.18
C ALA A 179 -3.96 1.03 22.72
N LEU A 180 -4.81 0.42 21.90
CA LEU A 180 -6.10 -0.14 22.34
C LEU A 180 -5.92 -1.26 23.36
N LEU A 181 -5.04 -2.23 23.10
CA LEU A 181 -4.73 -3.31 24.03
C LEU A 181 -4.22 -2.81 25.38
N ASN A 182 -3.52 -1.68 25.38
CA ASN A 182 -3.07 -1.00 26.59
C ASN A 182 -4.13 -0.07 27.20
N CYS A 183 -5.39 -0.18 26.79
CA CYS A 183 -6.53 0.61 27.28
C CYS A 183 -6.29 2.13 27.27
N ARG A 184 -5.56 2.64 26.28
CA ARG A 184 -5.27 4.07 26.17
C ARG A 184 -6.46 4.90 25.72
N PHE A 185 -7.34 4.28 24.91
CA PHE A 185 -8.61 4.84 24.47
C PHE A 185 -9.53 3.71 23.99
N ASP A 186 -10.83 4.00 23.87
CA ASP A 186 -11.82 3.07 23.34
C ASP A 186 -11.76 3.01 21.81
N ASN A 187 -11.89 1.80 21.21
CA ASN A 187 -11.87 1.61 19.77
C ASN A 187 -12.98 2.38 19.04
N ARG A 188 -14.13 2.61 19.68
CA ARG A 188 -15.24 3.41 19.12
C ARG A 188 -14.86 4.85 18.81
N ARG A 189 -13.77 5.33 19.37
CA ARG A 189 -13.24 6.66 19.02
C ARG A 189 -12.60 6.70 17.63
N ILE A 190 -12.14 5.57 17.11
CA ILE A 190 -11.43 5.47 15.82
C ILE A 190 -12.16 4.62 14.78
N THR A 191 -13.11 3.77 15.20
CA THR A 191 -13.88 2.90 14.32
C THR A 191 -15.27 2.61 14.91
N PRO A 192 -16.37 2.75 14.16
CA PRO A 192 -17.70 2.41 14.62
C PRO A 192 -18.03 0.91 14.49
N ASP A 193 -17.34 0.15 13.64
CA ASP A 193 -17.62 -1.24 13.27
C ASP A 193 -16.45 -2.21 13.52
N ASP A 194 -15.44 -1.76 14.26
CA ASP A 194 -14.22 -2.50 14.60
C ASP A 194 -13.25 -2.76 13.43
N LEU A 195 -13.57 -2.30 12.24
CA LEU A 195 -12.78 -2.50 11.03
C LEU A 195 -12.44 -1.18 10.33
N HIS A 196 -13.48 -0.45 9.89
CA HIS A 196 -13.30 0.75 9.08
C HIS A 196 -13.04 1.97 9.97
N PRO A 197 -11.94 2.69 9.74
CA PRO A 197 -11.67 3.93 10.48
C PRO A 197 -12.72 5.01 10.19
N ASN A 198 -13.13 5.74 11.22
CA ASN A 198 -13.78 7.04 11.07
C ASN A 198 -12.74 8.14 10.77
N ASP A 199 -13.15 9.41 10.67
CA ASP A 199 -12.21 10.51 10.40
C ASP A 199 -11.00 10.53 11.34
N CYS A 200 -11.23 10.30 12.64
CA CYS A 200 -10.17 10.24 13.64
C CYS A 200 -9.21 9.07 13.40
N GLY A 201 -9.77 7.89 13.08
CA GLY A 201 -8.99 6.69 12.77
C GLY A 201 -8.19 6.85 11.48
N HIS A 202 -8.79 7.37 10.41
CA HIS A 202 -8.08 7.67 9.16
C HIS A 202 -6.93 8.65 9.37
N GLU A 203 -7.11 9.69 10.16
CA GLU A 203 -6.03 10.63 10.51
C GLU A 203 -4.88 9.91 11.23
N LEU A 204 -5.17 9.03 12.20
CA LEU A 204 -4.14 8.27 12.90
C LEU A 204 -3.40 7.28 11.96
N VAL A 205 -4.11 6.58 11.08
CA VAL A 205 -3.49 5.72 10.05
C VAL A 205 -2.55 6.56 9.17
N SER A 206 -3.01 7.71 8.69
CA SER A 206 -2.17 8.61 7.89
C SER A 206 -0.94 9.09 8.66
N MET A 207 -1.06 9.35 9.98
CA MET A 207 0.07 9.75 10.83
C MET A 207 1.13 8.65 10.98
N VAL A 208 0.75 7.37 11.08
CA VAL A 208 1.73 6.27 11.10
C VAL A 208 2.54 6.26 9.80
N ILE A 209 1.87 6.40 8.67
CA ILE A 209 2.51 6.41 7.34
C ILE A 209 3.40 7.64 7.18
N THR A 210 2.88 8.84 7.46
CA THR A 210 3.61 10.09 7.27
C THR A 210 4.78 10.24 8.23
N LYS A 211 4.69 9.70 9.46
CA LYS A 211 5.84 9.60 10.37
C LYS A 211 6.97 8.76 9.78
N ARG A 212 6.64 7.65 9.12
CA ARG A 212 7.65 6.87 8.40
C ARG A 212 8.26 7.65 7.24
N LEU A 213 7.44 8.34 6.46
CA LEU A 213 7.92 9.21 5.37
C LEU A 213 8.82 10.34 5.89
N GLU A 214 8.48 10.97 7.02
CA GLU A 214 9.33 11.96 7.68
C GLU A 214 10.70 11.38 8.11
N GLN A 215 10.71 10.18 8.68
CA GLN A 215 11.97 9.49 9.02
C GLN A 215 12.83 9.25 7.76
N ILE A 216 12.23 8.80 6.67
CA ILE A 216 12.93 8.60 5.39
C ILE A 216 13.47 9.92 4.84
N LYS A 217 12.67 10.98 4.84
CA LYS A 217 13.08 12.32 4.42
C LYS A 217 14.29 12.82 5.20
N ASN A 218 14.31 12.57 6.51
CA ASN A 218 15.37 13.04 7.41
C ASN A 218 16.63 12.15 7.40
N THR A 219 16.67 11.10 6.55
CA THR A 219 17.88 10.29 6.38
C THR A 219 19.04 11.16 5.89
N VAL A 220 20.19 11.05 6.58
CA VAL A 220 21.37 11.88 6.27
C VAL A 220 21.95 11.58 4.89
N LYS A 221 22.53 12.60 4.26
CA LYS A 221 23.06 12.49 2.90
C LYS A 221 24.15 11.42 2.77
N ALA A 222 25.00 11.28 3.78
CA ALA A 222 26.09 10.28 3.79
C ALA A 222 25.55 8.84 3.73
N GLU A 223 24.48 8.54 4.48
CA GLU A 223 23.82 7.23 4.44
C GLU A 223 23.17 6.97 3.07
N TYR A 224 22.56 8.00 2.48
CA TYR A 224 22.00 7.93 1.15
C TYR A 224 23.06 7.57 0.11
N GLU A 225 24.18 8.29 0.06
CA GLU A 225 25.25 8.05 -0.92
C GLU A 225 25.89 6.66 -0.73
N THR A 226 26.07 6.22 0.51
CA THR A 226 26.58 4.88 0.82
C THR A 226 25.65 3.80 0.30
N ALA A 227 24.35 3.90 0.59
CA ALA A 227 23.39 2.91 0.15
C ALA A 227 23.19 2.91 -1.38
N LYS A 228 23.28 4.08 -2.02
CA LYS A 228 23.23 4.20 -3.48
C LYS A 228 24.43 3.50 -4.13
N SER A 229 25.62 3.67 -3.57
CA SER A 229 26.83 2.99 -4.04
C SER A 229 26.75 1.47 -3.87
N GLN A 230 26.22 0.99 -2.76
CA GLN A 230 25.99 -0.43 -2.50
C GLN A 230 24.97 -1.03 -3.47
N ARG A 231 23.89 -0.28 -3.80
CA ARG A 231 22.91 -0.71 -4.79
C ARG A 231 23.53 -0.77 -6.19
N ALA A 232 24.28 0.24 -6.60
CA ALA A 232 24.96 0.28 -7.89
C ALA A 232 25.99 -0.85 -8.04
N ALA A 233 26.64 -1.26 -6.93
CA ALA A 233 27.55 -2.41 -6.90
C ALA A 233 26.81 -3.77 -6.96
N ALA A 234 25.57 -3.82 -6.47
CA ALA A 234 24.72 -5.02 -6.51
C ALA A 234 23.91 -5.17 -7.81
N GLN A 235 23.87 -4.13 -8.66
CA GLN A 235 23.17 -4.12 -9.94
C GLN A 235 24.18 -3.96 -11.07
N PRO A 236 24.34 -4.96 -11.96
CA PRO A 236 25.07 -4.74 -13.21
C PRO A 236 24.26 -3.80 -14.10
N ASP A 237 24.91 -2.77 -14.59
CA ASP A 237 24.50 -1.78 -15.60
C ASP A 237 23.11 -1.13 -15.49
N ALA A 238 23.13 0.21 -15.44
CA ALA A 238 22.01 1.13 -15.43
C ALA A 238 21.17 1.15 -16.74
N GLY A 239 21.01 0.03 -17.39
CA GLY A 239 20.20 -0.15 -18.60
C GLY A 239 19.31 -1.39 -18.55
N ALA A 240 19.54 -2.28 -17.60
CA ALA A 240 18.60 -3.37 -17.34
C ALA A 240 17.61 -2.92 -16.27
N ALA A 241 16.30 -3.01 -16.52
CA ALA A 241 15.30 -2.96 -15.47
C ALA A 241 15.81 -3.86 -14.34
N ALA A 242 15.93 -3.32 -13.11
CA ALA A 242 16.47 -4.06 -11.99
C ALA A 242 15.71 -5.38 -11.89
N LEU A 243 16.39 -6.50 -12.15
CA LEU A 243 15.75 -7.81 -12.10
C LEU A 243 15.21 -7.98 -10.70
N LEU A 244 13.91 -8.16 -10.58
CA LEU A 244 13.29 -8.53 -9.32
C LEU A 244 13.92 -9.85 -8.84
N PRO A 245 14.04 -10.08 -7.54
CA PRO A 245 14.48 -11.37 -7.04
C PRO A 245 13.51 -12.46 -7.54
N GLU A 246 13.98 -13.71 -7.53
CA GLU A 246 13.11 -14.85 -7.82
C GLU A 246 11.87 -14.78 -6.92
N PRO A 247 10.70 -15.20 -7.42
CA PRO A 247 9.49 -15.22 -6.61
C PRO A 247 9.65 -16.04 -5.33
N LEU A 248 9.04 -15.60 -4.25
CA LEU A 248 8.97 -16.34 -2.99
C LEU A 248 7.97 -17.48 -3.06
N THR A 249 6.90 -17.30 -3.86
CA THR A 249 5.81 -18.27 -4.10
C THR A 249 5.87 -18.81 -5.53
N ALA A 250 4.87 -19.60 -5.95
CA ALA A 250 4.74 -20.04 -7.34
C ALA A 250 4.43 -18.88 -8.32
N ASN A 251 4.04 -17.72 -7.80
CA ASN A 251 3.79 -16.48 -8.56
C ASN A 251 2.81 -16.64 -9.73
N ALA A 252 1.75 -17.43 -9.54
CA ALA A 252 0.77 -17.72 -10.59
C ALA A 252 -0.14 -16.52 -10.93
N TYR A 253 -0.10 -15.44 -10.15
CA TYR A 253 -1.06 -14.33 -10.25
C TYR A 253 -0.49 -13.03 -10.80
N GLU A 254 0.82 -12.88 -10.99
CA GLU A 254 1.45 -11.63 -11.46
C GLU A 254 0.85 -11.13 -12.78
N ASP A 255 0.59 -12.04 -13.72
CA ASP A 255 0.03 -11.74 -15.03
C ASP A 255 -1.51 -11.68 -15.08
N SER A 256 -2.18 -11.77 -13.93
CA SER A 256 -3.65 -11.72 -13.88
C SER A 256 -4.18 -10.39 -14.44
N VAL A 257 -5.23 -10.46 -15.24
CA VAL A 257 -5.91 -9.30 -15.83
C VAL A 257 -7.40 -9.34 -15.57
N ARG A 258 -8.01 -8.18 -15.44
CA ARG A 258 -9.46 -8.03 -15.36
C ARG A 258 -10.06 -8.09 -16.75
N TYR A 259 -11.02 -9.01 -16.99
CA TYR A 259 -11.77 -9.04 -18.25
C TYR A 259 -12.81 -7.94 -18.26
N GLN A 260 -12.84 -7.19 -19.37
CA GLN A 260 -13.80 -6.14 -19.66
C GLN A 260 -14.32 -6.32 -21.11
N ASN A 261 -15.46 -5.72 -21.44
CA ASN A 261 -16.08 -5.88 -22.75
C ASN A 261 -15.16 -5.53 -23.94
N TYR A 262 -14.19 -4.64 -23.72
CA TYR A 262 -13.24 -4.21 -24.75
C TYR A 262 -11.99 -5.08 -24.86
N ASN A 263 -11.65 -5.86 -23.84
CA ASN A 263 -10.48 -6.76 -23.84
C ASN A 263 -10.86 -8.25 -23.89
N SER A 264 -12.15 -8.58 -23.97
CA SER A 264 -12.64 -9.94 -24.16
C SER A 264 -12.91 -10.20 -25.64
N THR A 265 -12.15 -11.11 -26.26
CA THR A 265 -12.45 -11.63 -27.58
C THR A 265 -13.25 -12.92 -27.47
N PRO A 266 -14.25 -13.19 -28.35
CA PRO A 266 -15.10 -14.37 -28.27
C PRO A 266 -14.36 -15.72 -28.34
N ASN A 267 -13.08 -15.72 -28.74
CA ASN A 267 -12.26 -16.92 -28.92
C ASN A 267 -11.05 -17.01 -27.99
N SER A 268 -10.91 -16.13 -26.98
CA SER A 268 -9.87 -16.31 -25.97
C SER A 268 -10.25 -17.46 -25.05
N HIS A 269 -9.43 -18.51 -25.02
CA HIS A 269 -9.57 -19.58 -24.02
C HIS A 269 -9.36 -18.96 -22.63
N VAL A 270 -10.46 -18.74 -21.91
CA VAL A 270 -10.44 -18.25 -20.54
C VAL A 270 -9.99 -19.41 -19.67
N PHE A 271 -8.76 -19.40 -19.18
CA PHE A 271 -8.36 -20.23 -18.04
C PHE A 271 -9.03 -19.64 -16.79
N ILE A 272 -10.25 -20.11 -16.50
CA ILE A 272 -10.85 -19.90 -15.19
C ILE A 272 -10.16 -20.88 -14.26
N HIS A 273 -9.32 -20.37 -13.34
CA HIS A 273 -8.78 -21.21 -12.27
C HIS A 273 -9.97 -21.79 -11.47
N PRO A 274 -10.00 -23.09 -11.13
CA PRO A 274 -11.18 -23.76 -10.56
C PRO A 274 -11.65 -23.22 -9.20
N TYR A 275 -10.94 -22.27 -8.61
CA TYR A 275 -11.29 -21.60 -7.33
C TYR A 275 -11.83 -20.18 -7.49
N ALA A 276 -12.11 -19.70 -8.71
CA ALA A 276 -12.81 -18.42 -8.89
C ALA A 276 -14.29 -18.60 -8.51
N VAL A 277 -14.63 -18.34 -7.25
CA VAL A 277 -16.02 -18.25 -6.81
C VAL A 277 -16.60 -16.94 -7.36
N PRO A 278 -17.67 -16.98 -8.18
CA PRO A 278 -18.29 -15.75 -8.66
C PRO A 278 -19.01 -15.07 -7.47
N TYR A 279 -18.47 -13.94 -7.01
CA TYR A 279 -19.21 -13.05 -6.11
C TYR A 279 -20.42 -12.47 -6.85
N ARG A 280 -21.61 -13.03 -6.61
CA ARG A 280 -22.86 -12.36 -6.96
C ARG A 280 -23.03 -11.18 -6.02
N CYS A 281 -22.89 -9.96 -6.51
CA CYS A 281 -23.43 -8.78 -5.84
C CYS A 281 -24.95 -8.91 -5.75
N LEU A 282 -25.46 -9.34 -4.61
CA LEU A 282 -26.87 -9.20 -4.26
C LEU A 282 -27.06 -7.83 -3.61
N TYR A 283 -27.27 -6.80 -4.42
CA TYR A 283 -27.98 -5.62 -3.97
C TYR A 283 -29.47 -5.86 -4.21
N SER A 284 -30.21 -6.26 -3.18
CA SER A 284 -31.67 -6.10 -3.15
C SER A 284 -31.96 -4.62 -2.85
N ARG A 285 -32.57 -3.93 -3.81
CA ARG A 285 -33.30 -2.70 -3.54
C ARG A 285 -34.54 -3.07 -2.71
N ASN A 286 -34.69 -2.48 -1.56
CA ASN A 286 -35.96 -2.00 -1.01
C ASN A 286 -35.69 -0.76 -0.18
#